data_034b98d1665ec289af9c156e6ffe4f18
#
_entry.id   034b98d1665ec289af9c156e6ffe4f18
#
_cell.length_a   1.000
_cell.length_b   1.000
_cell.length_c   1.000
_cell.angle_alpha   90.00
_cell.angle_beta   90.00
_cell.angle_gamma   90.00
#
_symmetry.space_group_name_H-M   'P 1'
#
loop_
_entity.id
_entity.type
_entity.pdbx_description
1 polymer ?
#
loop_
_entity_poly.entity_id
_entity_poly.type
_entity_poly.pdbx_seq_one_letter_code
_entity_poly.pdbx_strand_id
1 'polypeptide(L)'
;EEALRLVPTELRNGALALGAPSYKAFFMVTLPAAKSGIVTAILLGVARIIGETAPLILTAVIANETNLNPTAGGMATLPTYIYNFLYLGDATSLQRAWGAALVLLIFVGILFVGARMASATRVGTKPKRRKK
;
A
#
# COMPACT_ATOMS: atom_id res chain seq x y z
N GLU A 1 6.68 -8.63 -9.29
CA GLU A 1 7.62 -9.67 -9.73
C GLU A 1 8.27 -10.34 -8.53
N GLU A 2 8.91 -9.62 -7.61
CA GLU A 2 9.58 -10.16 -6.42
C GLU A 2 8.69 -11.05 -5.55
N ALA A 3 7.43 -10.66 -5.32
CA ALA A 3 6.48 -11.45 -4.54
C ALA A 3 6.20 -12.85 -5.15
N LEU A 4 6.29 -12.98 -6.47
CA LEU A 4 6.14 -14.26 -7.17
C LEU A 4 7.41 -15.10 -7.11
N ARG A 5 8.58 -14.47 -7.06
CA ARG A 5 9.88 -15.17 -6.93
C ARG A 5 10.06 -15.82 -5.56
N LEU A 6 9.39 -15.31 -4.53
CA LEU A 6 9.42 -15.88 -3.19
C LEU A 6 8.61 -17.16 -3.05
N VAL A 7 7.79 -17.52 -4.04
CA VAL A 7 7.04 -18.80 -4.02
C VAL A 7 7.98 -19.93 -4.37
N PRO A 8 8.08 -20.99 -3.53
CA PRO A 8 8.90 -22.15 -3.81
C PRO A 8 8.54 -22.79 -5.15
N THR A 9 9.55 -23.06 -5.97
CA THR A 9 9.40 -23.65 -7.32
C THR A 9 8.81 -25.05 -7.26
N GLU A 10 8.99 -25.75 -6.16
CA GLU A 10 8.46 -27.10 -5.89
C GLU A 10 6.94 -27.14 -5.97
N LEU A 11 6.25 -26.09 -5.50
CA LEU A 11 4.78 -26.00 -5.58
C LEU A 11 4.30 -25.96 -7.02
N ARG A 12 4.97 -25.18 -7.85
CA ARG A 12 4.67 -25.09 -9.28
C ARG A 12 5.00 -26.40 -10.00
N ASN A 13 6.19 -26.94 -9.74
CA ASN A 13 6.66 -28.18 -10.37
C ASN A 13 5.78 -29.37 -9.96
N GLY A 14 5.34 -29.43 -8.70
CA GLY A 14 4.39 -30.44 -8.22
C GLY A 14 3.05 -30.38 -8.97
N ALA A 15 2.51 -29.19 -9.22
CA ALA A 15 1.28 -29.03 -10.01
C ALA A 15 1.45 -29.48 -11.47
N LEU A 16 2.59 -29.15 -12.07
CA LEU A 16 2.93 -29.58 -13.45
C LEU A 16 3.11 -31.10 -13.53
N ALA A 17 3.76 -31.72 -12.55
CA ALA A 17 3.96 -33.17 -12.46
C ALA A 17 2.61 -33.93 -12.34
N LEU A 18 1.59 -33.32 -11.74
CA LEU A 18 0.23 -33.85 -11.70
C LEU A 18 -0.58 -33.60 -13.00
N GLY A 19 0.07 -33.11 -14.06
CA GLY A 19 -0.56 -32.91 -15.37
C GLY A 19 -1.32 -31.59 -15.52
N ALA A 20 -1.19 -30.65 -14.58
CA ALA A 20 -1.83 -29.35 -14.71
C ALA A 20 -1.12 -28.52 -15.79
N PRO A 21 -1.85 -27.89 -16.72
CA PRO A 21 -1.23 -26.97 -17.69
C PRO A 21 -0.67 -25.74 -16.97
N SER A 22 0.37 -25.11 -17.54
CA SER A 22 1.14 -24.03 -16.91
C SER A 22 0.29 -22.87 -16.39
N TYR A 23 -0.76 -22.49 -17.12
CA TYR A 23 -1.65 -21.42 -16.70
C TYR A 23 -2.47 -21.79 -15.46
N LYS A 24 -2.93 -23.05 -15.33
CA LYS A 24 -3.63 -23.53 -14.12
C LYS A 24 -2.67 -23.61 -12.93
N ALA A 25 -1.44 -24.10 -13.12
CA ALA A 25 -0.43 -24.10 -12.08
C ALA A 25 -0.13 -22.67 -11.59
N PHE A 26 -0.10 -21.68 -12.48
CA PHE A 26 0.09 -20.28 -12.11
C PHE A 26 -1.11 -19.72 -11.31
N PHE A 27 -2.32 -19.78 -11.85
CA PHE A 27 -3.49 -19.15 -11.23
C PHE A 27 -4.01 -19.88 -9.99
N MET A 28 -3.90 -21.21 -9.94
CA MET A 28 -4.43 -22.02 -8.84
C MET A 28 -3.43 -22.34 -7.73
N VAL A 29 -2.12 -22.25 -8.01
CA VAL A 29 -1.07 -22.61 -7.04
C VAL A 29 -0.16 -21.43 -6.75
N THR A 30 0.53 -20.89 -7.77
CA THR A 30 1.54 -19.85 -7.58
C THR A 30 0.94 -18.53 -7.11
N LEU A 31 -0.11 -18.05 -7.75
CA LEU A 31 -0.72 -16.76 -7.43
C LEU A 31 -1.37 -16.73 -6.03
N PRO A 32 -2.14 -17.76 -5.60
CA PRO A 32 -2.62 -17.82 -4.23
C PRO A 32 -1.52 -17.93 -3.18
N ALA A 33 -0.43 -18.66 -3.49
CA ALA A 33 0.72 -18.77 -2.60
C ALA A 33 1.46 -17.43 -2.44
N ALA A 34 1.57 -16.62 -3.52
CA ALA A 34 2.18 -15.29 -3.52
C ALA A 34 1.30 -14.19 -2.90
N LYS A 35 0.04 -14.47 -2.56
CA LYS A 35 -0.95 -13.45 -2.18
C LYS A 35 -0.48 -12.50 -1.08
N SER A 36 0.13 -13.02 -0.02
CA SER A 36 0.61 -12.18 1.09
C SER A 36 1.72 -11.22 0.65
N GLY A 37 2.64 -11.68 -0.21
CA GLY A 37 3.69 -10.86 -0.80
C GLY A 37 3.14 -9.78 -1.74
N ILE A 38 2.15 -10.13 -2.56
CA ILE A 38 1.49 -9.18 -3.48
C ILE A 38 0.79 -8.07 -2.69
N VAL A 39 0.06 -8.41 -1.63
CA VAL A 39 -0.60 -7.40 -0.79
C VAL A 39 0.42 -6.48 -0.13
N THR A 40 1.52 -7.03 0.38
CA THR A 40 2.61 -6.22 0.95
C THR A 40 3.22 -5.29 -0.10
N ALA A 41 3.46 -5.76 -1.32
CA ALA A 41 4.00 -4.94 -2.41
C ALA A 41 3.05 -3.79 -2.81
N ILE A 42 1.74 -4.06 -2.88
CA ILE A 42 0.73 -3.02 -3.14
C ILE A 42 0.71 -1.98 -2.02
N LEU A 43 0.76 -2.41 -0.75
CA LEU A 43 0.78 -1.51 0.40
C LEU A 43 2.01 -0.60 0.41
N LEU A 44 3.18 -1.17 0.12
CA LEU A 44 4.42 -0.38 0.02
C LEU A 44 4.34 0.63 -1.13
N GLY A 45 3.78 0.24 -2.27
CA GLY A 45 3.53 1.15 -3.39
C GLY A 45 2.59 2.30 -3.03
N VAL A 46 1.48 2.00 -2.37
CA VAL A 46 0.51 3.00 -1.91
C VAL A 46 1.14 3.94 -0.87
N ALA A 47 1.87 3.40 0.12
CA ALA A 47 2.55 4.21 1.12
C ALA A 47 3.58 5.16 0.50
N ARG A 48 4.30 4.69 -0.52
CA ARG A 48 5.25 5.52 -1.29
C ARG A 48 4.53 6.67 -2.00
N ILE A 49 3.44 6.39 -2.73
CA ILE A 49 2.66 7.40 -3.45
C ILE A 49 2.08 8.46 -2.50
N ILE A 50 1.56 8.04 -1.34
CA ILE A 50 1.00 8.97 -0.33
C ILE A 50 2.08 9.92 0.21
N GLY A 51 3.34 9.46 0.34
CA GLY A 51 4.47 10.26 0.82
C GLY A 51 5.21 11.03 -0.28
N GLU A 52 4.82 10.91 -1.55
CA GLU A 52 5.55 11.51 -2.67
C GLU A 52 5.30 13.03 -2.74
N THR A 53 6.31 13.81 -2.36
CA THR A 53 6.20 15.28 -2.27
C THR A 53 6.78 15.97 -3.51
N ALA A 54 7.89 15.48 -4.05
CA ALA A 54 8.66 16.17 -5.10
C ALA A 54 7.87 16.47 -6.39
N PRO A 55 7.18 15.53 -7.03
CA PRO A 55 6.40 15.84 -8.23
C PRO A 55 5.18 16.72 -7.91
N LEU A 56 4.60 16.56 -6.71
CA LEU A 56 3.42 17.32 -6.32
C LEU A 56 3.72 18.79 -6.05
N ILE A 57 4.92 19.15 -5.59
CA ILE A 57 5.34 20.56 -5.44
C ILE A 57 5.37 21.27 -6.81
N LEU A 58 5.74 20.54 -7.86
CA LEU A 58 5.85 21.12 -9.21
C LEU A 58 4.51 21.16 -9.95
N THR A 59 3.59 20.26 -9.64
CA THR A 59 2.34 20.06 -10.40
C THR A 59 1.09 20.49 -9.65
N ALA A 60 1.08 20.45 -8.33
CA ALA A 60 -0.05 20.84 -7.51
C ALA A 60 0.11 22.29 -7.04
N VAL A 61 -0.79 23.15 -7.45
CA VAL A 61 -0.88 24.51 -6.93
C VAL A 61 -1.41 24.45 -5.51
N ILE A 62 -0.71 25.10 -4.57
CA ILE A 62 -1.14 25.17 -3.17
C ILE A 62 -2.43 25.99 -3.10
N ALA A 63 -3.54 25.34 -2.78
CA ALA A 63 -4.79 26.02 -2.51
C ALA A 63 -4.83 26.46 -1.04
N ASN A 64 -5.05 27.75 -0.80
CA ASN A 64 -5.26 28.31 0.54
C ASN A 64 -6.72 28.15 1.02
N GLU A 65 -7.59 27.69 0.14
CA GLU A 65 -9.02 27.52 0.42
C GLU A 65 -9.40 26.02 0.38
N THR A 66 -10.43 25.68 1.16
CA THR A 66 -10.97 24.33 1.15
C THR A 66 -11.76 24.10 -0.13
N ASN A 67 -11.20 23.35 -1.06
CA ASN A 67 -11.86 23.00 -2.31
C ASN A 67 -12.22 21.49 -2.28
N LEU A 68 -13.52 21.20 -2.33
CA LEU A 68 -14.05 19.84 -2.39
C LEU A 68 -14.22 19.31 -3.82
N ASN A 69 -14.02 20.18 -4.81
CA ASN A 69 -14.14 19.77 -6.21
C ASN A 69 -12.75 19.49 -6.80
N PRO A 70 -12.40 18.23 -7.09
CA PRO A 70 -11.07 17.86 -7.58
C PRO A 70 -10.75 18.39 -8.99
N THR A 71 -11.74 18.93 -9.70
CA THR A 71 -11.56 19.47 -11.06
C THR A 71 -11.53 21.00 -11.13
N ALA A 72 -11.77 21.69 -10.03
CA ALA A 72 -12.00 23.13 -9.99
C ALA A 72 -10.81 23.94 -9.41
N GLY A 73 -9.58 23.52 -9.59
CA GLY A 73 -8.40 24.28 -9.17
C GLY A 73 -7.35 23.47 -8.42
N GLY A 74 -6.38 24.14 -7.81
CA GLY A 74 -5.32 23.52 -7.06
C GLY A 74 -5.84 22.81 -5.79
N MET A 75 -5.28 21.65 -5.48
CA MET A 75 -5.54 20.91 -4.24
C MET A 75 -4.23 20.73 -3.48
N ALA A 76 -4.21 21.13 -2.21
CA ALA A 76 -3.07 20.85 -1.35
C ALA A 76 -3.12 19.40 -0.88
N THR A 77 -2.02 18.69 -0.97
CA THR A 77 -1.84 17.38 -0.36
C THR A 77 -1.14 17.52 0.99
N LEU A 78 -1.31 16.54 1.89
CA LEU A 78 -0.62 16.59 3.20
C LEU A 78 0.90 16.76 3.07
N PRO A 79 1.61 16.03 2.18
CA PRO A 79 3.05 16.23 2.00
C PRO A 79 3.42 17.64 1.51
N THR A 80 2.67 18.21 0.56
CA THR A 80 2.94 19.57 0.08
C THR A 80 2.62 20.62 1.14
N TYR A 81 1.59 20.40 1.94
CA TYR A 81 1.25 21.22 3.09
C TYR A 81 2.40 21.23 4.12
N ILE A 82 2.90 20.06 4.52
CA ILE A 82 4.03 19.93 5.45
C ILE A 82 5.24 20.69 4.92
N TYR A 83 5.60 20.49 3.66
CA TYR A 83 6.74 21.16 3.02
C TYR A 83 6.60 22.68 3.05
N ASN A 84 5.42 23.19 2.68
CA ASN A 84 5.17 24.65 2.64
C ASN A 84 5.28 25.29 4.03
N PHE A 85 4.71 24.66 5.06
CA PHE A 85 4.77 25.17 6.43
C PHE A 85 6.18 25.04 7.05
N LEU A 86 6.98 24.06 6.66
CA LEU A 86 8.38 23.97 7.01
C LEU A 86 9.21 25.12 6.38
N TYR A 87 8.87 25.47 5.14
CA TYR A 87 9.59 26.54 4.41
C TYR A 87 9.30 27.93 4.97
N LEU A 88 8.12 28.18 5.53
CA LEU A 88 7.78 29.45 6.18
C LEU A 88 8.63 29.74 7.43
N GLY A 89 9.07 28.73 8.16
CA GLY A 89 10.08 28.81 9.21
C GLY A 89 9.66 29.50 10.52
N ASP A 90 8.43 30.00 10.63
CA ASP A 90 7.93 30.56 11.90
C ASP A 90 7.47 29.46 12.87
N ALA A 91 7.49 29.75 14.18
CA ALA A 91 7.18 28.78 15.22
C ALA A 91 5.78 28.15 15.08
N THR A 92 4.79 28.93 14.68
CA THR A 92 3.40 28.49 14.49
C THR A 92 3.26 27.56 13.30
N SER A 93 3.90 27.91 12.19
CA SER A 93 3.93 27.07 10.96
C SER A 93 4.66 25.76 11.21
N LEU A 94 5.77 25.80 11.95
CA LEU A 94 6.49 24.60 12.33
C LEU A 94 5.62 23.62 13.16
N GLN A 95 4.85 24.12 14.14
CA GLN A 95 3.93 23.29 14.91
C GLN A 95 2.85 22.66 14.02
N ARG A 96 2.29 23.41 13.07
CA ARG A 96 1.32 22.89 12.10
C ARG A 96 1.92 21.84 11.20
N ALA A 97 3.16 22.02 10.73
CA ALA A 97 3.87 21.03 9.93
C ALA A 97 4.06 19.71 10.69
N TRP A 98 4.49 19.77 11.96
CA TRP A 98 4.62 18.59 12.81
C TRP A 98 3.30 17.89 13.08
N GLY A 99 2.22 18.65 13.32
CA GLY A 99 0.86 18.10 13.47
C GLY A 99 0.40 17.38 12.19
N ALA A 100 0.60 17.98 11.03
CA ALA A 100 0.23 17.38 9.74
C ALA A 100 1.07 16.11 9.44
N ALA A 101 2.36 16.12 9.79
CA ALA A 101 3.22 14.94 9.64
C ALA A 101 2.77 13.78 10.53
N LEU A 102 2.36 14.07 11.77
CA LEU A 102 1.81 13.07 12.68
C LEU A 102 0.51 12.47 12.13
N VAL A 103 -0.41 13.31 11.62
CA VAL A 103 -1.66 12.84 11.00
C VAL A 103 -1.37 11.94 9.81
N LEU A 104 -0.44 12.33 8.94
CA LEU A 104 -0.02 11.52 7.79
C LEU A 104 0.54 10.15 8.22
N LEU A 105 1.39 10.13 9.23
CA LEU A 105 1.99 8.91 9.77
C LEU A 105 0.94 7.97 10.35
N ILE A 106 0.00 8.49 11.15
CA ILE A 106 -1.11 7.71 11.71
C ILE A 106 -1.99 7.16 10.59
N PHE A 107 -2.34 7.97 9.61
CA PHE A 107 -3.18 7.57 8.48
C PHE A 107 -2.55 6.42 7.68
N VAL A 108 -1.28 6.56 7.30
CA VAL A 108 -0.54 5.51 6.59
C VAL A 108 -0.40 4.25 7.46
N GLY A 109 -0.14 4.42 8.76
CA GLY A 109 -0.08 3.32 9.72
C GLY A 109 -1.39 2.53 9.81
N ILE A 110 -2.53 3.22 9.90
CA ILE A 110 -3.86 2.59 9.93
C ILE A 110 -4.12 1.82 8.63
N LEU A 111 -3.82 2.42 7.48
CA LEU A 111 -3.96 1.74 6.19
C LEU A 111 -3.10 0.47 6.12
N PHE A 112 -1.85 0.56 6.57
CA PHE A 112 -0.92 -0.56 6.55
C PHE A 112 -1.38 -1.71 7.45
N VAL A 113 -1.75 -1.40 8.71
CA VAL A 113 -2.25 -2.40 9.68
C VAL A 113 -3.56 -3.01 9.18
N GLY A 114 -4.52 -2.19 8.72
CA GLY A 114 -5.81 -2.65 8.24
C GLY A 114 -5.69 -3.61 7.05
N ALA A 115 -4.87 -3.27 6.07
CA ALA A 115 -4.67 -4.11 4.91
C ALA A 115 -3.90 -5.41 5.25
N ARG A 116 -2.95 -5.35 6.20
CA ARG A 116 -2.26 -6.55 6.69
C ARG A 116 -3.20 -7.49 7.45
N MET A 117 -4.08 -6.95 8.28
CA MET A 117 -5.10 -7.74 8.98
C MET A 117 -6.08 -8.38 8.00
N ALA A 118 -6.57 -7.65 7.00
CA ALA A 118 -7.44 -8.18 5.96
C ALA A 118 -6.79 -9.31 5.14
N SER A 119 -5.46 -9.28 4.99
CA SER A 119 -4.70 -10.35 4.31
C SER A 119 -4.50 -11.58 5.21
N ALA A 120 -4.31 -11.40 6.51
CA ALA A 120 -4.06 -12.48 7.46
C ALA A 120 -5.30 -13.35 7.72
N THR A 121 -6.49 -12.76 7.75
CA THR A 121 -7.75 -13.46 8.06
C THR A 121 -8.17 -14.51 7.03
N ARG A 122 -7.57 -14.55 5.84
CA ARG A 122 -7.92 -15.53 4.79
C ARG A 122 -7.00 -16.76 4.70
N VAL A 123 -5.96 -16.86 5.53
CA VAL A 123 -5.01 -18.01 5.52
C VAL A 123 -5.45 -19.13 6.48
N GLY A 124 -6.49 -18.92 7.28
CA GLY A 124 -6.95 -19.88 8.28
C GLY A 124 -7.98 -20.90 7.77
N THR A 125 -7.74 -21.65 6.71
CA THR A 125 -8.47 -22.91 6.47
C THR A 125 -7.95 -23.99 7.40
N LYS A 126 -8.62 -24.18 8.55
CA LYS A 126 -8.41 -25.31 9.45
C LYS A 126 -8.46 -26.62 8.65
N PRO A 127 -7.46 -27.51 8.77
CA PRO A 127 -7.57 -28.83 8.18
C PRO A 127 -8.74 -29.57 8.84
N LYS A 128 -9.70 -30.00 8.04
CA LYS A 128 -10.83 -30.83 8.47
C LYS A 128 -10.24 -32.13 9.04
N ARG A 129 -10.22 -32.27 10.35
CA ARG A 129 -9.83 -33.50 11.05
C ARG A 129 -10.77 -34.62 10.57
N ARG A 130 -10.27 -35.49 9.73
CA ARG A 130 -10.94 -36.75 9.36
C ARG A 130 -11.01 -37.62 10.61
N LYS A 131 -12.21 -37.74 11.19
CA LYS A 131 -12.46 -38.79 12.21
C LYS A 131 -12.39 -40.15 11.49
N LYS A 132 -11.52 -41.00 11.96
CA LYS A 132 -11.54 -42.44 11.66
C LYS A 132 -12.70 -43.07 12.42
#